data_266f2e1fc64927ac5e7d780d40819aeb
#
_entry.id   266f2e1fc64927ac5e7d780d40819aeb
#
_cell.length_a   1.000
_cell.length_b   1.000
_cell.length_c   1.000
_cell.angle_alpha   90.00
_cell.angle_beta   90.00
_cell.angle_gamma   90.00
#
_symmetry.space_group_name_H-M   'P 1'
#
loop_
_entity.id
_entity.type
_entity.pdbx_description
1 polymer ?
#
loop_
_entity_poly.entity_id
_entity_poly.type
_entity_poly.pdbx_seq_one_letter_code
_entity_poly.pdbx_strand_id
1 'polypeptide(L)'
;CALPIYIDYKKMQAELFKRTEGYAANVRIIYQQVFERIINLVKGTELEDGKPFSFADYGYSEEVTPILRDMYSRVYQIIRGGVEKEWLASNENNDALVKSVFGEQSIKDNHFARFFKRNKEAMDAFFARKSGDGGLNLSQKVWRYTGMFRDELENTLDLAIGEGVPANRLAAQIKKYLQDPDKFYRRFRIKVGEDENGQPIYGRKWKRRVWDKEANSYKWVDDSPKHFHPGRGVYRSSARNAQRLARTETNIAYRTADFERWAQLDFVVGIEIKLSNNHPVSDICDDLKGVYPKTFCWKGWHPNCRCYQVPVLAKQEELDEMLDKILDGDNPATAECEEKVKAAISIYRVDARQ
;
A
#
# COMPACT_ATOMS: atom_id res chain seq x y z
N CYS A 1 22.83 -37.21 -8.17
CA CYS A 1 22.60 -36.08 -7.23
C CYS A 1 22.31 -34.85 -8.05
N ALA A 2 21.05 -34.46 -8.21
CA ALA A 2 20.72 -33.15 -8.72
C ALA A 2 21.11 -32.14 -7.62
N LEU A 3 21.88 -31.13 -7.99
CA LEU A 3 22.20 -30.02 -7.09
C LEU A 3 20.88 -29.40 -6.66
N PRO A 4 20.67 -29.09 -5.37
CA PRO A 4 19.44 -28.44 -4.93
C PRO A 4 19.25 -27.16 -5.72
N ILE A 5 18.03 -26.95 -6.28
CA ILE A 5 17.71 -25.72 -6.99
C ILE A 5 17.84 -24.57 -5.97
N TYR A 6 18.86 -23.74 -6.17
CA TYR A 6 19.08 -22.58 -5.29
C TYR A 6 18.03 -21.53 -5.57
N ILE A 7 17.14 -21.26 -4.60
CA ILE A 7 16.13 -20.22 -4.71
C ILE A 7 16.73 -18.88 -4.28
N ASP A 8 16.85 -17.96 -5.23
CA ASP A 8 17.35 -16.60 -4.97
C ASP A 8 16.21 -15.66 -4.52
N TYR A 9 15.91 -15.69 -3.23
CA TYR A 9 14.90 -14.82 -2.63
C TYR A 9 15.21 -13.33 -2.77
N LYS A 10 16.50 -12.93 -2.89
CA LYS A 10 16.86 -11.52 -3.14
C LYS A 10 16.46 -11.09 -4.54
N LYS A 11 16.66 -11.95 -5.53
CA LYS A 11 16.23 -11.70 -6.91
C LYS A 11 14.69 -11.63 -6.98
N MET A 12 14.00 -12.58 -6.37
CA MET A 12 12.52 -12.57 -6.30
C MET A 12 12.00 -11.29 -5.67
N GLN A 13 12.61 -10.82 -4.58
CA GLN A 13 12.26 -9.56 -3.94
C GLN A 13 12.51 -8.34 -4.85
N ALA A 14 13.62 -8.32 -5.58
CA ALA A 14 13.92 -7.24 -6.51
C ALA A 14 12.90 -7.18 -7.66
N GLU A 15 12.49 -8.33 -8.16
CA GLU A 15 11.45 -8.45 -9.20
C GLU A 15 10.07 -8.01 -8.67
N LEU A 16 9.68 -8.45 -7.47
CA LEU A 16 8.47 -8.00 -6.79
C LEU A 16 8.47 -6.47 -6.62
N PHE A 17 9.59 -5.91 -6.17
CA PHE A 17 9.73 -4.46 -6.02
C PHE A 17 9.53 -3.74 -7.36
N LYS A 18 10.15 -4.22 -8.44
CA LYS A 18 10.01 -3.65 -9.78
C LYS A 18 8.54 -3.68 -10.26
N ARG A 19 7.84 -4.80 -10.05
CA ARG A 19 6.42 -4.92 -10.44
C ARG A 19 5.53 -3.99 -9.64
N THR A 20 5.73 -3.91 -8.32
CA THR A 20 4.92 -3.06 -7.43
C THR A 20 5.13 -1.57 -7.71
N GLU A 21 6.35 -1.15 -8.05
CA GLU A 21 6.62 0.22 -8.55
C GLU A 21 5.94 0.47 -9.90
N GLY A 22 5.87 -0.54 -10.78
CA GLY A 22 5.14 -0.46 -12.04
C GLY A 22 3.64 -0.19 -11.85
N TYR A 23 2.97 -0.88 -10.91
CA TYR A 23 1.56 -0.61 -10.59
C TYR A 23 1.37 0.82 -10.08
N ALA A 24 2.23 1.27 -9.18
CA ALA A 24 2.16 2.64 -8.67
C ALA A 24 2.41 3.70 -9.75
N ALA A 25 3.32 3.43 -10.69
CA ALA A 25 3.57 4.31 -11.84
C ALA A 25 2.34 4.41 -12.74
N ASN A 26 1.67 3.29 -13.02
CA ASN A 26 0.44 3.27 -13.82
C ASN A 26 -0.69 4.05 -13.13
N VAL A 27 -0.85 3.91 -11.83
CA VAL A 27 -1.79 4.73 -11.05
C VAL A 27 -1.46 6.22 -11.20
N ARG A 28 -0.19 6.61 -11.09
CA ARG A 28 0.26 8.00 -11.30
C ARG A 28 -0.12 8.53 -12.67
N ILE A 29 0.06 7.73 -13.72
CA ILE A 29 -0.28 8.11 -15.10
C ILE A 29 -1.77 8.40 -15.22
N ILE A 30 -2.64 7.56 -14.63
CA ILE A 30 -4.10 7.80 -14.65
C ILE A 30 -4.45 9.13 -13.99
N TYR A 31 -3.90 9.41 -12.82
CA TYR A 31 -4.13 10.68 -12.12
C TYR A 31 -3.69 11.88 -12.98
N GLN A 32 -2.56 11.77 -13.68
CA GLN A 32 -2.08 12.82 -14.58
C GLN A 32 -3.00 13.03 -15.79
N GLN A 33 -3.45 11.95 -16.42
CA GLN A 33 -4.36 12.02 -17.57
C GLN A 33 -5.70 12.65 -17.21
N VAL A 34 -6.28 12.22 -16.08
CA VAL A 34 -7.54 12.76 -15.57
C VAL A 34 -7.40 14.23 -15.19
N PHE A 35 -6.30 14.58 -14.54
CA PHE A 35 -5.97 15.96 -14.25
C PHE A 35 -5.96 16.82 -15.51
N GLU A 36 -5.20 16.43 -16.52
CA GLU A 36 -5.09 17.19 -17.80
C GLU A 36 -6.45 17.30 -18.50
N ARG A 37 -7.26 16.24 -18.48
CA ARG A 37 -8.61 16.26 -19.06
C ARG A 37 -9.53 17.24 -18.36
N ILE A 38 -9.55 17.25 -17.00
CA ILE A 38 -10.39 18.16 -16.21
C ILE A 38 -9.92 19.60 -16.38
N ILE A 39 -8.60 19.87 -16.37
CA ILE A 39 -8.07 21.21 -16.58
C ILE A 39 -8.47 21.76 -17.97
N ASN A 40 -8.40 20.94 -19.00
CA ASN A 40 -8.82 21.36 -20.33
C ASN A 40 -10.32 21.66 -20.41
N LEU A 41 -11.13 20.98 -19.61
CA LEU A 41 -12.57 21.22 -19.54
C LEU A 41 -12.89 22.57 -18.91
N VAL A 42 -12.23 22.90 -17.78
CA VAL A 42 -12.52 24.14 -17.01
C VAL A 42 -11.65 25.32 -17.46
N LYS A 43 -10.86 25.16 -18.49
CA LYS A 43 -10.01 26.21 -19.02
C LYS A 43 -10.81 27.38 -19.56
N GLY A 44 -10.57 28.55 -19.02
CA GLY A 44 -11.29 29.77 -19.40
C GLY A 44 -12.52 30.10 -18.56
N THR A 45 -12.79 29.32 -17.48
CA THR A 45 -13.81 29.68 -16.51
C THR A 45 -13.43 30.97 -15.78
N GLU A 46 -14.36 31.93 -15.74
CA GLU A 46 -14.24 33.13 -14.93
C GLU A 46 -14.95 32.91 -13.60
N LEU A 47 -14.31 33.26 -12.49
CA LEU A 47 -14.95 33.16 -11.16
C LEU A 47 -15.85 34.37 -10.92
N GLU A 48 -17.04 34.07 -10.39
CA GLU A 48 -17.90 35.08 -9.81
C GLU A 48 -17.32 35.63 -8.50
N ASP A 49 -17.42 36.94 -8.28
CA ASP A 49 -16.87 37.57 -7.08
C ASP A 49 -17.50 36.99 -5.81
N GLY A 50 -16.62 36.50 -4.92
CA GLY A 50 -17.01 35.96 -3.61
C GLY A 50 -17.56 34.53 -3.65
N LYS A 51 -17.68 33.89 -4.80
CA LYS A 51 -18.14 32.51 -4.95
C LYS A 51 -16.96 31.59 -5.14
N PRO A 52 -16.70 30.62 -4.23
CA PRO A 52 -15.64 29.65 -4.40
C PRO A 52 -15.92 28.72 -5.58
N PHE A 53 -14.86 28.23 -6.22
CA PHE A 53 -15.01 27.29 -7.34
C PHE A 53 -15.46 25.91 -6.81
N SER A 54 -16.53 25.38 -7.39
CA SER A 54 -16.87 23.96 -7.34
C SER A 54 -17.35 23.51 -8.73
N PHE A 55 -17.17 22.22 -9.06
CA PHE A 55 -17.69 21.70 -10.32
C PHE A 55 -19.22 21.79 -10.43
N ALA A 56 -19.91 21.70 -9.28
CA ALA A 56 -21.37 21.82 -9.23
C ALA A 56 -21.84 23.24 -9.51
N ASP A 57 -21.27 24.24 -8.84
CA ASP A 57 -21.71 25.63 -8.91
C ASP A 57 -21.40 26.29 -10.26
N TYR A 58 -20.39 25.73 -10.98
CA TYR A 58 -19.97 26.20 -12.31
C TYR A 58 -20.44 25.28 -13.45
N GLY A 59 -21.36 24.33 -13.18
CA GLY A 59 -22.03 23.53 -14.21
C GLY A 59 -21.23 22.38 -14.82
N TYR A 60 -20.07 22.01 -14.23
CA TYR A 60 -19.18 20.96 -14.75
C TYR A 60 -19.47 19.56 -14.20
N SER A 61 -20.48 19.38 -13.33
CA SER A 61 -20.73 18.10 -12.67
C SER A 61 -21.04 16.96 -13.64
N GLU A 62 -21.75 17.22 -14.72
CA GLU A 62 -22.15 16.21 -15.69
C GLU A 62 -20.95 15.66 -16.47
N GLU A 63 -19.96 16.50 -16.78
CA GLU A 63 -18.74 16.11 -17.50
C GLU A 63 -17.68 15.52 -16.59
N VAL A 64 -17.52 16.07 -15.38
CA VAL A 64 -16.46 15.65 -14.44
C VAL A 64 -16.80 14.33 -13.76
N THR A 65 -18.08 14.09 -13.42
CA THR A 65 -18.50 12.86 -12.74
C THR A 65 -18.12 11.58 -13.50
N PRO A 66 -18.41 11.43 -14.81
CA PRO A 66 -17.98 10.25 -15.56
C PRO A 66 -16.46 10.11 -15.67
N ILE A 67 -15.72 11.24 -15.76
CA ILE A 67 -14.25 11.21 -15.77
C ILE A 67 -13.70 10.64 -14.47
N LEU A 68 -14.24 11.02 -13.31
CA LEU A 68 -13.83 10.52 -12.01
C LEU A 68 -14.25 9.05 -11.80
N ARG A 69 -15.39 8.63 -12.33
CA ARG A 69 -15.82 7.21 -12.31
C ARG A 69 -14.89 6.33 -13.15
N ASP A 70 -14.50 6.80 -14.35
CA ASP A 70 -13.52 6.11 -15.17
C ASP A 70 -12.17 6.00 -14.45
N MET A 71 -11.71 7.09 -13.84
CA MET A 71 -10.49 7.09 -13.03
C MET A 71 -10.55 6.04 -11.92
N TYR A 72 -11.63 6.02 -11.14
CA TYR A 72 -11.86 5.04 -10.09
C TYR A 72 -11.75 3.61 -10.64
N SER A 73 -12.49 3.32 -11.73
CA SER A 73 -12.51 1.98 -12.34
C SER A 73 -11.11 1.54 -12.79
N ARG A 74 -10.38 2.40 -13.49
CA ARG A 74 -9.03 2.12 -13.99
C ARG A 74 -8.02 1.91 -12.86
N VAL A 75 -8.04 2.76 -11.84
CA VAL A 75 -7.16 2.63 -10.67
C VAL A 75 -7.47 1.34 -9.91
N TYR A 76 -8.75 1.04 -9.69
CA TYR A 76 -9.18 -0.19 -9.04
C TYR A 76 -8.71 -1.44 -9.82
N GLN A 77 -8.88 -1.45 -11.13
CA GLN A 77 -8.44 -2.56 -12.00
C GLN A 77 -6.93 -2.78 -11.96
N ILE A 78 -6.12 -1.71 -11.96
CA ILE A 78 -4.66 -1.83 -11.83
C ILE A 78 -4.28 -2.48 -10.52
N ILE A 79 -4.87 -2.03 -9.40
CA ILE A 79 -4.52 -2.55 -8.08
C ILE A 79 -5.02 -3.98 -7.93
N ARG A 80 -6.27 -4.25 -8.34
CA ARG A 80 -6.86 -5.60 -8.29
C ARG A 80 -6.05 -6.58 -9.13
N GLY A 81 -5.78 -6.27 -10.39
CA GLY A 81 -4.99 -7.11 -11.27
C GLY A 81 -3.54 -7.27 -10.79
N GLY A 82 -2.97 -6.25 -10.14
CA GLY A 82 -1.69 -6.35 -9.47
C GLY A 82 -1.71 -7.35 -8.30
N VAL A 83 -2.74 -7.30 -7.47
CA VAL A 83 -2.95 -8.27 -6.37
C VAL A 83 -3.04 -9.71 -6.90
N GLU A 84 -3.84 -9.94 -7.94
CA GLU A 84 -3.99 -11.26 -8.56
C GLU A 84 -2.66 -11.77 -9.12
N LYS A 85 -1.90 -10.91 -9.82
CA LYS A 85 -0.59 -11.27 -10.38
C LYS A 85 0.43 -11.61 -9.31
N GLU A 86 0.49 -10.83 -8.24
CA GLU A 86 1.44 -11.10 -7.16
C GLU A 86 1.06 -12.33 -6.34
N TRP A 87 -0.23 -12.62 -6.18
CA TRP A 87 -0.71 -13.87 -5.61
C TRP A 87 -0.27 -15.08 -6.43
N LEU A 88 -0.42 -15.02 -7.74
CA LEU A 88 0.03 -16.08 -8.65
C LEU A 88 1.55 -16.25 -8.64
N ALA A 89 2.30 -15.15 -8.70
CA ALA A 89 3.76 -15.17 -8.65
C ALA A 89 4.30 -15.80 -7.36
N SER A 90 3.69 -15.50 -6.21
CA SER A 90 4.00 -16.18 -4.94
C SER A 90 3.76 -17.68 -5.04
N ASN A 91 2.61 -18.11 -5.58
CA ASN A 91 2.31 -19.53 -5.76
C ASN A 91 3.32 -20.24 -6.68
N GLU A 92 3.74 -19.61 -7.77
CA GLU A 92 4.75 -20.16 -8.69
C GLU A 92 6.10 -20.30 -8.01
N ASN A 93 6.50 -19.32 -7.21
CA ASN A 93 7.73 -19.39 -6.43
C ASN A 93 7.68 -20.51 -5.37
N ASN A 94 6.53 -20.75 -4.77
CA ASN A 94 6.33 -21.84 -3.82
C ASN A 94 6.25 -23.20 -4.51
N ASP A 95 5.74 -23.29 -5.75
CA ASP A 95 5.87 -24.52 -6.57
C ASP A 95 7.35 -24.83 -6.84
N ALA A 96 8.17 -23.82 -7.14
CA ALA A 96 9.60 -24.00 -7.29
C ALA A 96 10.29 -24.44 -5.98
N LEU A 97 9.84 -23.95 -4.83
CA LEU A 97 10.31 -24.39 -3.52
C LEU A 97 10.03 -25.88 -3.29
N VAL A 98 8.79 -26.34 -3.54
CA VAL A 98 8.44 -27.76 -3.41
C VAL A 98 9.31 -28.63 -4.32
N LYS A 99 9.50 -28.22 -5.57
CA LYS A 99 10.37 -28.92 -6.52
C LYS A 99 11.83 -28.94 -6.08
N SER A 100 12.32 -27.89 -5.45
CA SER A 100 13.69 -27.85 -4.95
C SER A 100 13.95 -28.83 -3.81
N VAL A 101 12.92 -29.14 -3.02
CA VAL A 101 12.98 -30.07 -1.89
C VAL A 101 12.78 -31.51 -2.34
N PHE A 102 11.73 -31.77 -3.16
CA PHE A 102 11.30 -33.13 -3.52
C PHE A 102 11.59 -33.52 -4.98
N GLY A 103 12.21 -32.65 -5.76
CA GLY A 103 12.54 -32.87 -7.17
C GLY A 103 11.42 -32.47 -8.14
N GLU A 104 11.77 -32.28 -9.40
CA GLU A 104 10.87 -31.82 -10.47
C GLU A 104 9.63 -32.72 -10.70
N GLN A 105 9.77 -34.00 -10.43
CA GLN A 105 8.68 -34.98 -10.65
C GLN A 105 7.54 -34.82 -9.62
N SER A 106 7.81 -34.17 -8.48
CA SER A 106 6.79 -33.97 -7.42
C SER A 106 5.52 -33.28 -7.91
N ILE A 107 5.60 -32.43 -8.93
CA ILE A 107 4.42 -31.73 -9.49
C ILE A 107 3.44 -32.68 -10.20
N LYS A 108 3.92 -33.84 -10.69
CA LYS A 108 3.12 -34.83 -11.40
C LYS A 108 2.69 -36.00 -10.53
N ASP A 109 3.24 -36.08 -9.33
CA ASP A 109 3.00 -37.17 -8.39
C ASP A 109 1.86 -36.76 -7.43
N ASN A 110 0.82 -37.60 -7.37
CA ASN A 110 -0.36 -37.37 -6.54
C ASN A 110 -0.04 -37.32 -5.03
N HIS A 111 1.01 -37.96 -4.56
CA HIS A 111 1.45 -37.92 -3.17
C HIS A 111 1.80 -36.49 -2.73
N PHE A 112 2.26 -35.63 -3.67
CA PHE A 112 2.61 -34.24 -3.41
C PHE A 112 1.51 -33.24 -3.80
N ALA A 113 0.36 -33.70 -4.33
CA ALA A 113 -0.68 -32.82 -4.87
C ALA A 113 -1.15 -31.73 -3.87
N ARG A 114 -1.16 -32.04 -2.55
CA ARG A 114 -1.53 -31.11 -1.49
C ARG A 114 -0.61 -29.89 -1.43
N PHE A 115 0.67 -30.03 -1.78
CA PHE A 115 1.65 -28.95 -1.74
C PHE A 115 1.49 -27.94 -2.89
N PHE A 116 0.73 -28.26 -3.92
CA PHE A 116 0.50 -27.41 -5.09
C PHE A 116 -0.87 -26.72 -5.09
N LYS A 117 -1.61 -26.75 -3.99
CA LYS A 117 -2.91 -26.09 -3.87
C LYS A 117 -2.74 -24.55 -3.94
N ARG A 118 -3.57 -23.89 -4.76
CA ARG A 118 -3.47 -22.47 -5.07
C ARG A 118 -4.30 -21.55 -4.16
N ASN A 119 -5.01 -22.07 -3.18
CA ASN A 119 -5.78 -21.32 -2.16
C ASN A 119 -6.62 -20.17 -2.74
N LYS A 120 -7.48 -20.47 -3.70
CA LYS A 120 -8.33 -19.46 -4.36
C LYS A 120 -9.27 -18.79 -3.36
N GLU A 121 -9.82 -19.54 -2.43
CA GLU A 121 -10.72 -19.05 -1.37
C GLU A 121 -10.02 -18.02 -0.49
N ALA A 122 -8.73 -18.21 -0.19
CA ALA A 122 -7.93 -17.26 0.55
C ALA A 122 -7.70 -15.96 -0.24
N MET A 123 -7.52 -16.04 -1.56
CA MET A 123 -7.43 -14.87 -2.42
C MET A 123 -8.77 -14.11 -2.48
N ASP A 124 -9.89 -14.80 -2.56
CA ASP A 124 -11.23 -14.19 -2.53
C ASP A 124 -11.48 -13.50 -1.18
N ALA A 125 -11.13 -14.15 -0.07
CA ALA A 125 -11.17 -13.55 1.27
C ALA A 125 -10.25 -12.32 1.40
N PHE A 126 -9.08 -12.35 0.73
CA PHE A 126 -8.19 -11.21 0.68
C PHE A 126 -8.85 -9.98 0.03
N PHE A 127 -9.59 -10.15 -1.06
CA PHE A 127 -10.34 -9.05 -1.71
C PHE A 127 -11.51 -8.55 -0.86
N ALA A 128 -12.17 -9.44 -0.15
CA ALA A 128 -13.31 -9.08 0.71
C ALA A 128 -12.89 -8.39 2.02
N ARG A 129 -11.60 -8.51 2.41
CA ARG A 129 -11.13 -8.00 3.71
C ARG A 129 -11.30 -6.49 3.82
N LYS A 130 -11.64 -6.06 5.03
CA LYS A 130 -11.63 -4.67 5.44
C LYS A 130 -10.38 -4.41 6.28
N SER A 131 -9.71 -3.29 6.07
CA SER A 131 -8.46 -2.98 6.77
C SER A 131 -8.20 -1.48 6.85
N GLY A 132 -7.36 -1.09 7.82
CA GLY A 132 -6.98 0.30 8.08
C GLY A 132 -8.08 1.11 8.77
N ASP A 133 -7.82 2.41 8.91
CA ASP A 133 -8.74 3.34 9.55
C ASP A 133 -10.07 3.41 8.79
N GLY A 134 -11.16 3.15 9.50
CA GLY A 134 -12.51 3.12 8.94
C GLY A 134 -12.95 1.76 8.37
N GLY A 135 -12.14 0.69 8.45
CA GLY A 135 -12.54 -0.66 8.04
C GLY A 135 -13.01 -0.75 6.58
N LEU A 136 -12.29 -0.11 5.66
CA LEU A 136 -12.65 -0.08 4.24
C LEU A 136 -12.01 -1.24 3.47
N ASN A 137 -12.76 -1.80 2.50
CA ASN A 137 -12.20 -2.71 1.51
C ASN A 137 -11.44 -1.94 0.40
N LEU A 138 -10.78 -2.66 -0.50
CA LEU A 138 -9.97 -2.07 -1.57
C LEU A 138 -10.77 -1.08 -2.44
N SER A 139 -11.94 -1.47 -2.88
CA SER A 139 -12.84 -0.64 -3.71
C SER A 139 -13.19 0.68 -3.02
N GLN A 140 -13.60 0.61 -1.75
CA GLN A 140 -13.94 1.76 -0.93
C GLN A 140 -12.75 2.70 -0.68
N LYS A 141 -11.53 2.15 -0.51
CA LYS A 141 -10.32 2.95 -0.39
C LYS A 141 -10.01 3.73 -1.68
N VAL A 142 -10.11 3.07 -2.83
CA VAL A 142 -9.91 3.72 -4.13
C VAL A 142 -10.96 4.81 -4.36
N TRP A 143 -12.22 4.52 -4.05
CA TRP A 143 -13.30 5.51 -4.16
C TRP A 143 -13.05 6.74 -3.27
N ARG A 144 -12.64 6.53 -2.04
CA ARG A 144 -12.28 7.63 -1.12
C ARG A 144 -11.18 8.51 -1.69
N TYR A 145 -10.12 7.93 -2.26
CA TYR A 145 -9.04 8.73 -2.87
C TYR A 145 -9.50 9.45 -4.16
N THR A 146 -10.46 8.90 -4.88
CA THR A 146 -11.09 9.60 -6.02
C THR A 146 -11.86 10.83 -5.56
N GLY A 147 -12.66 10.72 -4.48
CA GLY A 147 -13.34 11.86 -3.88
C GLY A 147 -12.38 12.94 -3.37
N MET A 148 -11.33 12.53 -2.64
CA MET A 148 -10.28 13.45 -2.19
C MET A 148 -9.60 14.17 -3.35
N PHE A 149 -9.38 13.49 -4.48
CA PHE A 149 -8.79 14.10 -5.67
C PHE A 149 -9.69 15.17 -6.29
N ARG A 150 -11.01 14.93 -6.32
CA ARG A 150 -11.99 15.94 -6.73
C ARG A 150 -11.88 17.20 -5.86
N ASP A 151 -11.90 17.01 -4.53
CA ASP A 151 -11.84 18.12 -3.58
C ASP A 151 -10.50 18.88 -3.66
N GLU A 152 -9.38 18.17 -3.89
CA GLU A 152 -8.07 18.77 -4.17
C GLU A 152 -8.08 19.61 -5.45
N LEU A 153 -8.76 19.14 -6.51
CA LEU A 153 -8.90 19.87 -7.76
C LEU A 153 -9.74 21.13 -7.59
N GLU A 154 -10.92 21.04 -6.96
CA GLU A 154 -11.79 22.21 -6.70
C GLU A 154 -11.05 23.28 -5.91
N ASN A 155 -10.41 22.92 -4.78
CA ASN A 155 -9.63 23.86 -3.98
C ASN A 155 -8.45 24.49 -4.75
N THR A 156 -7.83 23.72 -5.63
CA THR A 156 -6.67 24.20 -6.40
C THR A 156 -7.09 25.12 -7.53
N LEU A 157 -8.20 24.80 -8.19
CA LEU A 157 -8.81 25.63 -9.23
C LEU A 157 -9.30 26.96 -8.67
N ASP A 158 -9.99 26.94 -7.53
CA ASP A 158 -10.43 28.12 -6.82
C ASP A 158 -9.29 29.10 -6.56
N LEU A 159 -8.19 28.59 -6.04
CA LEU A 159 -7.00 29.40 -5.80
C LEU A 159 -6.37 29.93 -7.08
N ALA A 160 -6.17 29.09 -8.07
CA ALA A 160 -5.43 29.45 -9.27
C ALA A 160 -6.20 30.39 -10.19
N ILE A 161 -7.53 30.21 -10.32
CA ILE A 161 -8.39 31.09 -11.09
C ILE A 161 -8.57 32.42 -10.33
N GLY A 162 -8.77 32.36 -9.01
CA GLY A 162 -8.84 33.55 -8.15
C GLY A 162 -7.57 34.39 -8.14
N GLU A 163 -6.42 33.80 -8.48
CA GLU A 163 -5.13 34.50 -8.66
C GLU A 163 -5.00 35.16 -10.04
N GLY A 164 -5.94 34.95 -10.95
CA GLY A 164 -5.83 35.41 -12.34
C GLY A 164 -4.69 34.72 -13.11
N VAL A 165 -4.34 33.48 -12.72
CA VAL A 165 -3.28 32.73 -13.39
C VAL A 165 -3.68 32.46 -14.85
N PRO A 166 -2.85 32.87 -15.83
CA PRO A 166 -3.15 32.60 -17.23
C PRO A 166 -3.33 31.10 -17.48
N ALA A 167 -4.32 30.73 -18.30
CA ALA A 167 -4.72 29.35 -18.57
C ALA A 167 -3.55 28.44 -18.98
N ASN A 168 -2.53 28.95 -19.67
CA ASN A 168 -1.34 28.20 -20.07
C ASN A 168 -0.40 27.87 -18.87
N ARG A 169 -0.45 28.64 -17.79
CA ARG A 169 0.33 28.42 -16.58
C ARG A 169 -0.49 27.64 -15.52
N LEU A 170 -1.80 27.67 -15.63
CA LEU A 170 -2.73 27.05 -14.70
C LEU A 170 -2.40 25.55 -14.49
N ALA A 171 -2.31 24.79 -15.58
CA ALA A 171 -2.01 23.36 -15.52
C ALA A 171 -0.69 23.04 -14.82
N ALA A 172 0.38 23.79 -15.10
CA ALA A 172 1.68 23.58 -14.48
C ALA A 172 1.67 23.90 -12.97
N GLN A 173 0.93 24.93 -12.57
CA GLN A 173 0.82 25.35 -11.20
C GLN A 173 -0.02 24.37 -10.37
N ILE A 174 -1.17 23.95 -10.89
CA ILE A 174 -2.05 22.97 -10.25
C ILE A 174 -1.35 21.60 -10.14
N LYS A 175 -0.65 21.15 -11.19
CA LYS A 175 0.15 19.91 -11.15
C LYS A 175 1.18 19.93 -10.02
N LYS A 176 1.80 21.07 -9.78
CA LYS A 176 2.74 21.27 -8.67
C LYS A 176 2.07 21.15 -7.32
N TYR A 177 0.84 21.66 -7.18
CA TYR A 177 0.05 21.54 -5.95
C TYR A 177 -0.45 20.13 -5.69
N LEU A 178 -0.94 19.43 -6.71
CA LEU A 178 -1.40 18.05 -6.56
C LEU A 178 -0.28 17.07 -6.20
N GLN A 179 0.95 17.36 -6.62
CA GLN A 179 2.12 16.58 -6.24
C GLN A 179 2.61 16.89 -4.82
N ASP A 180 2.40 18.13 -4.37
CA ASP A 180 2.85 18.62 -3.07
C ASP A 180 1.82 19.57 -2.45
N PRO A 181 0.70 19.02 -1.92
CA PRO A 181 -0.35 19.83 -1.29
C PRO A 181 0.14 20.62 -0.07
N ASP A 182 1.29 20.25 0.50
CA ASP A 182 1.90 20.99 1.60
C ASP A 182 2.33 22.40 1.21
N LYS A 183 2.36 22.73 -0.09
CA LYS A 183 2.56 24.09 -0.58
C LYS A 183 1.41 25.04 -0.24
N PHE A 184 0.20 24.51 -0.04
CA PHE A 184 -0.95 25.31 0.42
C PHE A 184 -0.91 25.58 1.90
N TYR A 185 -0.42 24.63 2.69
CA TYR A 185 -0.37 24.71 4.13
C TYR A 185 1.08 24.62 4.60
N ARG A 186 1.49 25.60 5.40
CA ARG A 186 2.80 25.58 6.04
C ARG A 186 2.66 25.69 7.54
N ARG A 187 3.54 25.02 8.24
CA ARG A 187 3.72 25.22 9.67
C ARG A 187 4.67 26.39 9.90
N PHE A 188 4.15 27.41 10.53
CA PHE A 188 4.94 28.56 10.96
C PHE A 188 5.30 28.41 12.43
N ARG A 189 6.55 28.72 12.77
CA ARG A 189 6.96 28.93 14.15
C ARG A 189 6.39 30.27 14.59
N ILE A 190 5.56 30.27 15.63
CA ILE A 190 4.96 31.46 16.21
C ILE A 190 5.30 31.53 17.70
N LYS A 191 5.47 32.73 18.23
CA LYS A 191 5.55 32.95 19.67
C LYS A 191 4.15 32.68 20.24
N VAL A 192 4.02 31.75 21.17
CA VAL A 192 2.75 31.37 21.81
C VAL A 192 2.64 31.87 23.24
N GLY A 193 3.74 32.34 23.81
CA GLY A 193 3.81 32.91 25.17
C GLY A 193 5.23 33.20 25.56
N GLU A 194 5.42 33.50 26.84
CA GLU A 194 6.71 33.64 27.51
C GLU A 194 6.77 32.70 28.71
N ASP A 195 7.92 32.16 29.03
CA ASP A 195 8.15 31.39 30.24
C ASP A 195 8.28 32.30 31.49
N GLU A 196 8.43 31.69 32.65
CA GLU A 196 8.56 32.41 33.93
C GLU A 196 9.79 33.35 33.98
N ASN A 197 10.74 33.19 33.05
CA ASN A 197 11.94 34.02 32.92
C ASN A 197 11.82 35.04 31.80
N GLY A 198 10.64 35.20 31.20
CA GLY A 198 10.42 36.16 30.10
C GLY A 198 10.95 35.66 28.75
N GLN A 199 11.40 34.40 28.63
CA GLN A 199 11.87 33.85 27.38
C GLN A 199 10.69 33.43 26.49
N PRO A 200 10.78 33.69 25.16
CA PRO A 200 9.68 33.38 24.26
C PRO A 200 9.48 31.86 24.08
N ILE A 201 8.30 31.38 24.40
CA ILE A 201 7.84 30.02 24.09
C ILE A 201 7.34 30.00 22.65
N TYR A 202 7.89 29.09 21.85
CA TYR A 202 7.50 28.94 20.46
C TYR A 202 6.65 27.71 20.25
N GLY A 203 5.49 27.91 19.62
CA GLY A 203 4.63 26.86 19.07
C GLY A 203 4.71 26.78 17.54
N ARG A 204 3.94 25.87 16.98
CA ARG A 204 3.77 25.75 15.53
C ARG A 204 2.31 25.88 15.17
N LYS A 205 1.99 26.82 14.27
CA LYS A 205 0.65 27.04 13.77
C LYS A 205 0.57 26.74 12.27
N TRP A 206 -0.50 26.12 11.84
CA TRP A 206 -0.76 25.92 10.45
C TRP A 206 -1.33 27.19 9.83
N LYS A 207 -0.83 27.57 8.67
CA LYS A 207 -1.34 28.66 7.87
C LYS A 207 -1.57 28.20 6.45
N ARG A 208 -2.64 28.73 5.83
CA ARG A 208 -2.96 28.55 4.42
C ARG A 208 -2.60 29.80 3.64
N ARG A 209 -2.10 29.64 2.45
CA ARG A 209 -1.84 30.72 1.52
C ARG A 209 -3.14 31.11 0.83
N VAL A 210 -3.53 32.36 0.91
CA VAL A 210 -4.72 32.91 0.25
C VAL A 210 -4.33 34.18 -0.53
N TRP A 211 -5.05 34.44 -1.61
CA TRP A 211 -4.87 35.67 -2.36
C TRP A 211 -5.61 36.80 -1.69
N ASP A 212 -4.93 37.92 -1.47
CA ASP A 212 -5.53 39.16 -0.99
C ASP A 212 -5.78 40.09 -2.19
N LYS A 213 -7.06 40.28 -2.54
CA LYS A 213 -7.44 41.11 -3.68
C LYS A 213 -7.09 42.57 -3.49
N GLU A 214 -7.21 43.08 -2.25
CA GLU A 214 -6.92 44.49 -1.93
C GLU A 214 -5.41 44.78 -1.99
N ALA A 215 -4.61 43.88 -1.42
CA ALA A 215 -3.16 43.99 -1.42
C ALA A 215 -2.50 43.53 -2.74
N ASN A 216 -3.30 42.92 -3.66
CA ASN A 216 -2.82 42.30 -4.89
C ASN A 216 -1.62 41.35 -4.67
N SER A 217 -1.66 40.61 -3.58
CA SER A 217 -0.57 39.74 -3.14
C SER A 217 -1.06 38.57 -2.30
N TYR A 218 -0.22 37.54 -2.15
CA TYR A 218 -0.53 36.42 -1.26
C TYR A 218 -0.30 36.78 0.20
N LYS A 219 -1.26 36.41 1.05
CA LYS A 219 -1.08 36.40 2.50
C LYS A 219 -1.28 35.01 3.09
N TRP A 220 -0.68 34.78 4.25
CA TRP A 220 -0.87 33.57 5.02
C TRP A 220 -1.92 33.82 6.11
N VAL A 221 -3.03 33.09 6.03
CA VAL A 221 -4.10 33.12 7.05
C VAL A 221 -4.00 31.88 7.94
N ASP A 222 -4.38 32.06 9.19
CA ASP A 222 -4.48 30.95 10.12
C ASP A 222 -5.55 29.98 9.64
N ASP A 223 -5.13 28.78 9.35
CA ASP A 223 -6.01 27.70 8.95
C ASP A 223 -5.39 26.36 9.35
N SER A 224 -6.26 25.40 9.63
CA SER A 224 -5.84 24.04 9.92
C SER A 224 -6.41 23.15 8.84
N PRO A 225 -5.66 22.21 8.27
CA PRO A 225 -6.23 21.17 7.43
C PRO A 225 -7.12 20.27 8.28
N LYS A 226 -8.30 20.80 8.66
CA LYS A 226 -9.25 20.18 9.62
C LYS A 226 -9.71 18.79 9.22
N HIS A 227 -9.61 18.44 7.93
CA HIS A 227 -10.20 17.24 7.39
C HIS A 227 -9.20 16.11 7.15
N PHE A 228 -7.91 16.33 7.35
CA PHE A 228 -6.93 15.33 7.05
C PHE A 228 -5.71 15.41 7.98
N HIS A 229 -5.75 14.60 9.03
CA HIS A 229 -4.56 14.25 9.80
C HIS A 229 -4.04 12.92 9.27
N PRO A 230 -3.13 12.93 8.29
CA PRO A 230 -2.51 11.69 7.88
C PRO A 230 -1.69 11.19 9.07
N GLY A 231 -2.03 10.01 9.57
CA GLY A 231 -1.17 9.27 10.46
C GLY A 231 0.22 9.07 9.84
N ARG A 232 1.16 8.51 10.57
CA ARG A 232 2.48 8.16 10.02
C ARG A 232 2.30 7.34 8.74
N GLY A 233 3.01 7.70 7.67
CA GLY A 233 2.98 7.01 6.39
C GLY A 233 1.77 7.30 5.50
N VAL A 234 0.94 8.26 5.82
CA VAL A 234 -0.16 8.73 4.96
C VAL A 234 0.21 10.09 4.36
N TYR A 235 0.01 10.24 3.06
CA TYR A 235 0.26 11.50 2.35
C TYR A 235 -1.00 12.37 2.33
N ARG A 236 -0.81 13.68 2.20
CA ARG A 236 -1.93 14.61 1.97
C ARG A 236 -2.46 14.50 0.54
N SER A 237 -1.60 14.19 -0.43
CA SER A 237 -1.98 13.98 -1.83
C SER A 237 -2.75 12.67 -2.00
N SER A 238 -3.95 12.75 -2.56
CA SER A 238 -4.76 11.60 -2.97
C SER A 238 -4.02 10.71 -3.97
N ALA A 239 -3.34 11.31 -4.95
CA ALA A 239 -2.53 10.61 -5.94
C ALA A 239 -1.38 9.83 -5.30
N ARG A 240 -0.68 10.41 -4.32
CA ARG A 240 0.37 9.71 -3.57
C ARG A 240 -0.19 8.60 -2.69
N ASN A 241 -1.34 8.81 -2.09
CA ASN A 241 -2.02 7.77 -1.31
C ASN A 241 -2.49 6.61 -2.18
N ALA A 242 -3.00 6.86 -3.37
CA ALA A 242 -3.39 5.81 -4.31
C ALA A 242 -2.17 5.00 -4.79
N GLN A 243 -1.04 5.65 -5.09
CA GLN A 243 0.22 4.97 -5.42
C GLN A 243 0.73 4.12 -4.24
N ARG A 244 0.68 4.66 -3.02
CA ARG A 244 1.01 3.92 -1.80
C ARG A 244 0.10 2.72 -1.61
N LEU A 245 -1.20 2.88 -1.85
CA LEU A 245 -2.17 1.80 -1.78
C LEU A 245 -1.81 0.68 -2.76
N ALA A 246 -1.48 1.01 -4.00
CA ALA A 246 -1.08 0.03 -5.01
C ALA A 246 0.14 -0.79 -4.54
N ARG A 247 1.21 -0.13 -4.10
CA ARG A 247 2.40 -0.82 -3.58
C ARG A 247 2.10 -1.70 -2.37
N THR A 248 1.32 -1.18 -1.43
CA THR A 248 1.04 -1.86 -0.16
C THR A 248 0.16 -3.08 -0.37
N GLU A 249 -0.94 -2.95 -1.11
CA GLU A 249 -1.89 -4.05 -1.33
C GLU A 249 -1.28 -5.20 -2.14
N THR A 250 -0.48 -4.89 -3.16
CA THR A 250 0.20 -5.92 -3.96
C THR A 250 1.30 -6.64 -3.18
N ASN A 251 2.07 -5.94 -2.35
CA ASN A 251 3.04 -6.56 -1.44
C ASN A 251 2.37 -7.44 -0.38
N ILE A 252 1.28 -6.96 0.23
CA ILE A 252 0.53 -7.76 1.21
C ILE A 252 -0.05 -9.02 0.54
N ALA A 253 -0.54 -8.91 -0.70
CA ALA A 253 -1.07 -10.05 -1.45
C ALA A 253 -0.01 -11.13 -1.64
N TYR A 254 1.18 -10.77 -2.10
CA TYR A 254 2.30 -11.70 -2.26
C TYR A 254 2.64 -12.40 -0.93
N ARG A 255 2.81 -11.63 0.14
CA ARG A 255 3.16 -12.15 1.47
C ARG A 255 2.06 -13.04 2.07
N THR A 256 0.80 -12.69 1.85
CA THR A 256 -0.32 -13.50 2.30
C THR A 256 -0.40 -14.82 1.52
N ALA A 257 -0.15 -14.77 0.21
CA ALA A 257 -0.08 -15.98 -0.60
C ALA A 257 1.05 -16.91 -0.16
N ASP A 258 2.24 -16.37 0.15
CA ASP A 258 3.33 -17.15 0.76
C ASP A 258 2.89 -17.79 2.08
N PHE A 259 2.26 -17.02 2.97
CA PHE A 259 1.77 -17.53 4.24
C PHE A 259 0.79 -18.69 4.06
N GLU A 260 -0.20 -18.54 3.19
CA GLU A 260 -1.19 -19.58 2.89
C GLU A 260 -0.54 -20.84 2.29
N ARG A 261 0.50 -20.66 1.46
CA ARG A 261 1.25 -21.78 0.88
C ARG A 261 2.11 -22.46 1.94
N TRP A 262 2.89 -21.72 2.71
CA TRP A 262 3.77 -22.28 3.74
C TRP A 262 2.99 -22.98 4.86
N ALA A 263 1.77 -22.53 5.14
CA ALA A 263 0.89 -23.24 6.07
C ALA A 263 0.65 -24.71 5.68
N GLN A 264 0.65 -25.00 4.37
CA GLN A 264 0.44 -26.35 3.82
C GLN A 264 1.73 -27.17 3.63
N LEU A 265 2.89 -26.52 3.72
CA LEU A 265 4.19 -27.15 3.51
C LEU A 265 4.77 -27.59 4.86
N ASP A 266 4.66 -28.87 5.19
CA ASP A 266 5.07 -29.40 6.51
C ASP A 266 6.56 -29.19 6.75
N PHE A 267 7.37 -29.18 5.70
CA PHE A 267 8.81 -28.94 5.74
C PHE A 267 9.20 -27.47 5.95
N VAL A 268 8.25 -26.54 5.93
CA VAL A 268 8.47 -25.16 6.37
C VAL A 268 8.14 -25.07 7.86
N VAL A 269 9.14 -24.79 8.67
CA VAL A 269 9.04 -24.78 10.15
C VAL A 269 8.95 -23.38 10.74
N GLY A 270 9.32 -22.36 9.96
CA GLY A 270 9.26 -20.96 10.39
C GLY A 270 9.38 -20.00 9.21
N ILE A 271 9.40 -18.71 9.51
CA ILE A 271 9.67 -17.65 8.54
C ILE A 271 10.80 -16.76 9.04
N GLU A 272 11.66 -16.29 8.16
CA GLU A 272 12.68 -15.28 8.47
C GLU A 272 12.36 -14.01 7.71
N ILE A 273 12.22 -12.88 8.42
CA ILE A 273 12.00 -11.57 7.84
C ILE A 273 13.34 -10.87 7.67
N LYS A 274 13.67 -10.51 6.43
CA LYS A 274 14.92 -9.87 6.03
C LYS A 274 14.72 -8.46 5.53
N LEU A 275 15.70 -7.60 5.79
CA LEU A 275 15.73 -6.25 5.22
C LEU A 275 16.00 -6.32 3.72
N SER A 276 15.31 -5.48 2.97
CA SER A 276 15.58 -5.29 1.54
C SER A 276 16.80 -4.38 1.33
N ASN A 277 17.56 -4.61 0.25
CA ASN A 277 18.60 -3.67 -0.18
C ASN A 277 18.06 -2.27 -0.52
N ASN A 278 16.75 -2.15 -0.76
CA ASN A 278 16.05 -0.88 -1.00
C ASN A 278 15.49 -0.27 0.28
N HIS A 279 16.02 -0.62 1.45
CA HIS A 279 15.67 -0.06 2.75
C HIS A 279 16.53 1.19 3.01
N PRO A 280 16.03 2.42 2.73
CA PRO A 280 16.89 3.61 2.60
C PRO A 280 17.24 4.25 3.93
N VAL A 281 16.50 3.97 4.99
CA VAL A 281 16.62 4.62 6.31
C VAL A 281 16.34 3.59 7.39
N SER A 282 17.07 3.61 8.48
CA SER A 282 16.79 2.80 9.67
C SER A 282 15.42 3.17 10.24
N ASP A 283 14.58 2.17 10.42
CA ASP A 283 13.23 2.30 10.97
C ASP A 283 12.85 1.04 11.78
N ILE A 284 11.58 0.89 12.13
CA ILE A 284 11.06 -0.25 12.88
C ILE A 284 11.38 -1.62 12.22
N CYS A 285 11.68 -1.66 10.93
CA CYS A 285 12.06 -2.90 10.25
C CYS A 285 13.42 -3.44 10.74
N ASP A 286 14.33 -2.55 11.14
CA ASP A 286 15.64 -2.94 11.66
C ASP A 286 15.54 -3.66 12.99
N ASP A 287 14.59 -3.24 13.83
CA ASP A 287 14.37 -3.83 15.15
C ASP A 287 13.56 -5.14 15.06
N LEU A 288 12.67 -5.25 14.07
CA LEU A 288 11.74 -6.36 13.92
C LEU A 288 12.13 -7.39 12.85
N LYS A 289 13.33 -7.30 12.28
CA LYS A 289 13.86 -8.39 11.42
C LYS A 289 14.20 -9.60 12.28
N GLY A 290 14.03 -10.79 11.74
CA GLY A 290 14.36 -12.02 12.47
C GLY A 290 13.49 -13.21 12.10
N VAL A 291 13.60 -14.25 12.89
CA VAL A 291 12.87 -15.51 12.69
C VAL A 291 11.60 -15.51 13.53
N TYR A 292 10.51 -15.93 12.91
CA TYR A 292 9.18 -15.97 13.49
C TYR A 292 8.53 -17.36 13.29
N PRO A 293 7.57 -17.73 14.14
CA PRO A 293 6.84 -18.97 13.95
C PRO A 293 6.12 -19.02 12.59
N LYS A 294 5.96 -20.21 12.03
CA LYS A 294 5.22 -20.45 10.77
C LYS A 294 3.80 -19.87 10.80
N THR A 295 3.17 -19.80 11.98
CA THR A 295 1.82 -19.25 12.16
C THR A 295 1.75 -17.73 12.12
N PHE A 296 2.87 -17.03 12.04
CA PHE A 296 2.92 -15.58 12.00
C PHE A 296 2.62 -15.04 10.60
N CYS A 297 1.41 -14.55 10.37
CA CYS A 297 1.01 -13.93 9.10
C CYS A 297 1.56 -12.51 8.97
N TRP A 298 2.75 -12.39 8.43
CA TRP A 298 3.39 -11.09 8.24
C TRP A 298 2.88 -10.35 7.01
N LYS A 299 2.38 -9.11 7.20
CA LYS A 299 1.85 -8.24 6.14
C LYS A 299 2.74 -7.04 5.83
N GLY A 300 3.87 -6.92 6.51
CA GLY A 300 4.74 -5.74 6.53
C GLY A 300 4.56 -4.93 7.80
N TRP A 301 5.61 -4.25 8.25
CA TRP A 301 5.62 -3.49 9.49
C TRP A 301 4.96 -2.11 9.34
N HIS A 302 4.97 -1.56 8.13
CA HIS A 302 4.42 -0.25 7.81
C HIS A 302 3.99 -0.18 6.32
N PRO A 303 3.18 0.80 5.91
CA PRO A 303 2.90 1.04 4.49
C PRO A 303 4.19 1.24 3.68
N ASN A 304 4.24 0.72 2.46
CA ASN A 304 5.45 0.68 1.61
C ASN A 304 6.63 -0.14 2.20
N CYS A 305 6.42 -1.00 3.17
CA CYS A 305 7.47 -1.87 3.69
C CYS A 305 8.08 -2.71 2.57
N ARG A 306 9.40 -2.61 2.40
CA ARG A 306 10.18 -3.27 1.34
C ARG A 306 10.89 -4.54 1.79
N CYS A 307 10.82 -4.86 3.07
CA CYS A 307 11.35 -6.10 3.63
C CYS A 307 10.65 -7.32 3.01
N TYR A 308 11.29 -8.47 3.09
CA TYR A 308 10.77 -9.71 2.52
C TYR A 308 10.90 -10.85 3.52
N GLN A 309 10.12 -11.88 3.31
CA GLN A 309 10.12 -13.10 4.10
C GLN A 309 10.71 -14.25 3.29
N VAL A 310 11.38 -15.16 3.98
CA VAL A 310 11.89 -16.41 3.43
C VAL A 310 11.46 -17.56 4.35
N PRO A 311 11.14 -18.74 3.82
CA PRO A 311 10.81 -19.89 4.65
C PRO A 311 12.04 -20.42 5.35
N VAL A 312 11.88 -20.82 6.61
CA VAL A 312 12.87 -21.63 7.34
C VAL A 312 12.45 -23.08 7.15
N LEU A 313 13.34 -23.87 6.58
CA LEU A 313 13.09 -25.27 6.25
C LEU A 313 13.49 -26.18 7.41
N ALA A 314 12.84 -27.32 7.52
CA ALA A 314 13.23 -28.42 8.38
C ALA A 314 14.65 -28.90 8.05
N LYS A 315 15.30 -29.59 8.96
CA LYS A 315 16.61 -30.19 8.73
C LYS A 315 16.53 -31.33 7.72
N GLN A 316 17.67 -31.67 7.11
CA GLN A 316 17.72 -32.70 6.07
C GLN A 316 17.19 -34.06 6.56
N GLU A 317 17.56 -34.45 7.78
CA GLU A 317 17.12 -35.71 8.36
C GLU A 317 15.59 -35.75 8.53
N GLU A 318 14.98 -34.62 8.93
CA GLU A 318 13.52 -34.49 9.06
C GLU A 318 12.83 -34.48 7.70
N LEU A 319 13.47 -33.93 6.66
CA LEU A 319 12.96 -33.96 5.28
C LEU A 319 12.96 -35.36 4.70
N ASP A 320 14.02 -36.15 4.96
CA ASP A 320 14.14 -37.53 4.49
C ASP A 320 13.06 -38.42 5.14
N GLU A 321 12.87 -38.31 6.47
CA GLU A 321 11.78 -39.00 7.17
C GLU A 321 10.38 -38.61 6.66
N MET A 322 10.21 -37.33 6.32
CA MET A 322 8.94 -36.83 5.77
C MET A 322 8.68 -37.36 4.37
N LEU A 323 9.72 -37.45 3.55
CA LEU A 323 9.63 -38.02 2.21
C LEU A 323 9.20 -39.48 2.26
N ASP A 324 9.81 -40.28 3.13
CA ASP A 324 9.46 -41.70 3.30
C ASP A 324 7.97 -41.85 3.71
N LYS A 325 7.51 -41.07 4.69
CA LYS A 325 6.08 -41.08 5.11
C LYS A 325 5.13 -40.67 3.99
N ILE A 326 5.50 -39.68 3.16
CA ILE A 326 4.66 -39.25 2.02
C ILE A 326 4.56 -40.39 1.00
N LEU A 327 5.66 -41.07 0.69
CA LEU A 327 5.70 -42.15 -0.29
C LEU A 327 4.99 -43.42 0.20
N ASP A 328 5.02 -43.70 1.49
CA ASP A 328 4.31 -44.82 2.13
C ASP A 328 2.79 -44.59 2.25
N GLY A 329 2.30 -43.40 1.87
CA GLY A 329 0.88 -43.05 1.92
C GLY A 329 0.38 -42.61 3.30
N ASP A 330 1.28 -42.51 4.29
CA ASP A 330 0.98 -41.94 5.59
C ASP A 330 0.86 -40.41 5.47
N ASN A 331 -0.28 -39.87 5.87
CA ASN A 331 -0.49 -38.43 5.87
C ASN A 331 -0.18 -37.83 7.26
N PRO A 332 1.04 -37.34 7.52
CA PRO A 332 1.43 -36.86 8.84
C PRO A 332 0.73 -35.59 9.28
N ALA A 333 -0.14 -34.99 8.45
CA ALA A 333 -0.60 -33.61 8.62
C ALA A 333 -1.78 -33.39 9.58
N THR A 334 -2.39 -34.42 10.17
CA THR A 334 -3.71 -34.21 10.81
C THR A 334 -3.75 -34.15 12.33
N ALA A 335 -2.83 -34.76 13.06
CA ALA A 335 -2.93 -34.82 14.52
C ALA A 335 -1.99 -33.82 15.25
N GLU A 336 -0.73 -33.76 14.86
CA GLU A 336 0.30 -33.00 15.56
C GLU A 336 0.31 -31.49 15.24
N CYS A 337 -0.15 -31.14 14.03
CA CYS A 337 -0.24 -29.75 13.59
C CYS A 337 -1.38 -28.98 14.29
N GLU A 338 -2.52 -29.63 14.54
CA GLU A 338 -3.64 -29.00 15.27
C GLU A 338 -3.30 -28.65 16.72
N GLU A 339 -2.54 -29.51 17.40
CA GLU A 339 -2.14 -29.26 18.77
C GLU A 339 -1.10 -28.14 18.90
N LYS A 340 -0.10 -28.12 17.99
CA LYS A 340 0.91 -27.04 17.94
C LYS A 340 0.31 -25.68 17.54
N VAL A 341 -0.69 -25.67 16.66
CA VAL A 341 -1.44 -24.45 16.30
C VAL A 341 -2.28 -23.93 17.47
N LYS A 342 -2.95 -24.82 18.21
CA LYS A 342 -3.72 -24.44 19.41
C LYS A 342 -2.81 -23.89 20.52
N ALA A 343 -1.64 -24.46 20.73
CA ALA A 343 -0.65 -23.97 21.69
C ALA A 343 -0.10 -22.59 21.32
N ALA A 344 0.23 -22.37 20.03
CA ALA A 344 0.72 -21.07 19.54
C ALA A 344 -0.34 -19.97 19.66
N ILE A 345 -1.60 -20.26 19.37
CA ILE A 345 -2.71 -19.30 19.50
C ILE A 345 -2.92 -18.88 20.97
N SER A 346 -2.69 -19.79 21.94
CA SER A 346 -2.84 -19.48 23.37
C SER A 346 -1.78 -18.50 23.87
N ILE A 347 -0.55 -18.60 23.36
CA ILE A 347 0.56 -17.70 23.69
C ILE A 347 0.31 -16.28 23.16
N TYR A 348 -0.21 -16.13 21.95
CA TYR A 348 -0.48 -14.81 21.34
C TYR A 348 -1.69 -14.07 21.94
N ARG A 349 -2.64 -14.78 22.59
CA ARG A 349 -3.76 -14.13 23.30
C ARG A 349 -3.36 -13.48 24.62
N VAL A 350 -2.21 -13.82 25.17
CA VAL A 350 -1.68 -13.24 26.42
C VAL A 350 -0.96 -11.92 26.15
N ASP A 351 -0.18 -11.81 25.05
CA ASP A 351 0.62 -10.62 24.74
C ASP A 351 -0.18 -9.48 24.07
N ALA A 352 -1.36 -9.75 23.55
CA ALA A 352 -2.23 -8.71 22.96
C ALA A 352 -3.04 -7.90 24.00
N ARG A 353 -2.84 -8.14 25.30
CA ARG A 353 -3.53 -7.46 26.41
C ARG A 353 -2.59 -6.62 27.31
N GLN A 354 -1.34 -6.46 26.91
CA GLN A 354 -0.41 -5.49 27.48
C GLN A 354 -0.06 -4.45 26.36
#